data_d805f322518874eb4ab94ad17831fb9e
#
_entry.id   d805f322518874eb4ab94ad17831fb9e
#
_cell.length_a   1.000
_cell.length_b   1.000
_cell.length_c   1.000
_cell.angle_alpha   90.00
_cell.angle_beta   90.00
_cell.angle_gamma   90.00
#
_symmetry.space_group_name_H-M   'P 1'
#
loop_
_entity.id
_entity.type
_entity.pdbx_description
1 polymer ?
#
loop_
_entity_poly.entity_id
_entity_poly.type
_entity_poly.pdbx_seq_one_letter_code
_entity_poly.pdbx_strand_id
1 'polypeptide(L)'
;MTVLVTGATGDLGGRLVARLLAEGHSVRVLTRRPFMAHTHFGDKVAIHEWHPGVEPVPLEALDGIATVIHLMGAPLGGTQSTQAANRAGETRTKATARLAEGFGGRRWRLIAASVVVASDDAGAISSDANQETVTALRQSGRPPKPLLAKAMRAAEREAEAAGAAGANVAIVRLGLLLSPGGTLDRLVRLVAAGFKPNLGSSLIPVISPDDAAAMLAGLVSRPDIQGIIHGVAPEPLAGADLSALLAKVAQLPIRLPAPRMLVQRRVGLLAPLLYNRSRIVPQRLMDIGAGFQHPDPRECTAVAIATILAARPERMAWRPARKVAST
;
A
#
# COMPACT_ATOMS: atom_id res chain seq x y z
N MET A 1 22.32 11.15 5.28
CA MET A 1 21.75 12.03 4.22
C MET A 1 20.37 12.49 4.61
N THR A 2 19.84 13.58 4.01
CA THR A 2 18.48 14.05 4.30
C THR A 2 17.50 13.49 3.29
N VAL A 3 16.43 12.85 3.77
CA VAL A 3 15.38 12.22 2.96
C VAL A 3 14.07 12.96 3.18
N LEU A 4 13.40 13.34 2.09
CA LEU A 4 12.07 13.94 2.13
C LEU A 4 11.01 12.86 2.03
N VAL A 5 10.06 12.83 2.98
CA VAL A 5 8.98 11.84 3.02
C VAL A 5 7.62 12.53 2.89
N THR A 6 6.83 12.13 1.93
CA THR A 6 5.41 12.52 1.86
C THR A 6 4.53 11.36 2.32
N GLY A 7 3.41 11.66 2.96
CA GLY A 7 2.53 10.63 3.52
C GLY A 7 3.05 10.01 4.82
N ALA A 8 3.99 10.66 5.51
CA ALA A 8 4.64 10.20 6.73
C ALA A 8 3.66 9.92 7.89
N THR A 9 2.52 10.59 7.96
CA THR A 9 1.52 10.39 9.02
C THR A 9 0.62 9.14 8.81
N GLY A 10 0.82 8.40 7.73
CA GLY A 10 0.18 7.10 7.50
C GLY A 10 0.91 5.98 8.25
N ASP A 11 0.29 4.80 8.37
CA ASP A 11 0.90 3.64 9.07
C ASP A 11 2.27 3.26 8.46
N LEU A 12 2.35 3.06 7.15
CA LEU A 12 3.63 2.79 6.47
C LEU A 12 4.60 3.97 6.59
N GLY A 13 4.11 5.20 6.44
CA GLY A 13 4.95 6.39 6.52
C GLY A 13 5.58 6.59 7.88
N GLY A 14 4.84 6.36 8.97
CA GLY A 14 5.36 6.43 10.34
C GLY A 14 6.46 5.42 10.61
N ARG A 15 6.27 4.17 10.17
CA ARG A 15 7.30 3.11 10.28
C ARG A 15 8.53 3.43 9.44
N LEU A 16 8.34 3.94 8.23
CA LEU A 16 9.43 4.37 7.37
C LEU A 16 10.26 5.49 8.01
N VAL A 17 9.61 6.53 8.55
CA VAL A 17 10.31 7.61 9.23
C VAL A 17 11.11 7.09 10.43
N ALA A 18 10.51 6.24 11.26
CA ALA A 18 11.19 5.63 12.40
C ALA A 18 12.42 4.82 11.95
N ARG A 19 12.30 4.08 10.85
CA ARG A 19 13.38 3.28 10.28
C ARG A 19 14.51 4.16 9.75
N LEU A 20 14.20 5.20 8.96
CA LEU A 20 15.17 6.14 8.42
C LEU A 20 15.96 6.84 9.54
N LEU A 21 15.28 7.26 10.61
CA LEU A 21 15.93 7.86 11.77
C LEU A 21 16.87 6.87 12.49
N ALA A 22 16.43 5.59 12.63
CA ALA A 22 17.25 4.55 13.22
C ALA A 22 18.51 4.21 12.38
N GLU A 23 18.43 4.37 11.06
CA GLU A 23 19.54 4.22 10.11
C GLU A 23 20.44 5.48 10.02
N GLY A 24 20.19 6.51 10.83
CA GLY A 24 21.00 7.72 10.91
C GLY A 24 20.71 8.74 9.78
N HIS A 25 19.57 8.63 9.10
CA HIS A 25 19.14 9.65 8.15
C HIS A 25 18.45 10.82 8.86
N SER A 26 18.67 12.03 8.36
CA SER A 26 17.81 13.17 8.69
C SER A 26 16.54 13.09 7.84
N VAL A 27 15.38 13.37 8.43
CA VAL A 27 14.10 13.25 7.72
C VAL A 27 13.39 14.60 7.70
N ARG A 28 12.90 14.98 6.52
CA ARG A 28 11.90 16.04 6.34
C ARG A 28 10.57 15.44 5.94
N VAL A 29 9.49 16.04 6.40
CA VAL A 29 8.14 15.58 6.15
C VAL A 29 7.33 16.67 5.47
N LEU A 30 6.73 16.35 4.31
CA LEU A 30 5.68 17.16 3.69
C LEU A 30 4.31 16.59 4.07
N THR A 31 3.48 17.42 4.69
CA THR A 31 2.17 17.00 5.18
C THR A 31 1.13 18.12 5.12
N ARG A 32 -0.12 17.77 4.93
CA ARG A 32 -1.28 18.67 5.07
C ARG A 32 -1.72 18.87 6.52
N ARG A 33 -1.09 18.16 7.46
CA ARG A 33 -1.49 18.11 8.87
C ARG A 33 -0.24 18.22 9.76
N PRO A 34 0.39 19.41 9.83
CA PRO A 34 1.62 19.60 10.59
C PRO A 34 1.44 19.24 12.07
N PHE A 35 0.32 19.61 12.68
CA PHE A 35 0.02 19.27 14.06
C PHE A 35 0.05 17.75 14.33
N MET A 36 -0.53 16.95 13.45
CA MET A 36 -0.50 15.49 13.57
C MET A 36 0.91 14.93 13.39
N ALA A 37 1.70 15.52 12.50
CA ALA A 37 3.09 15.13 12.32
C ALA A 37 3.93 15.47 13.55
N HIS A 38 3.77 16.65 14.14
CA HIS A 38 4.41 17.02 15.42
C HIS A 38 4.03 16.08 16.56
N THR A 39 2.76 15.72 16.68
CA THR A 39 2.31 14.76 17.70
C THR A 39 2.98 13.38 17.53
N HIS A 40 3.24 12.97 16.28
CA HIS A 40 3.81 11.67 15.98
C HIS A 40 5.33 11.60 16.11
N PHE A 41 6.03 12.65 15.66
CA PHE A 41 7.48 12.62 15.48
C PHE A 41 8.21 13.58 16.43
N GLY A 42 7.50 14.54 17.05
CA GLY A 42 8.13 15.61 17.84
C GLY A 42 9.14 16.39 16.99
N ASP A 43 10.24 16.77 17.60
CA ASP A 43 11.34 17.53 16.98
C ASP A 43 12.35 16.64 16.24
N LYS A 44 12.07 15.35 16.10
CA LYS A 44 12.99 14.39 15.43
C LYS A 44 13.04 14.58 13.91
N VAL A 45 12.07 15.29 13.32
CA VAL A 45 11.98 15.55 11.90
C VAL A 45 11.62 17.00 11.63
N ALA A 46 12.10 17.57 10.53
CA ALA A 46 11.63 18.88 10.07
C ALA A 46 10.29 18.70 9.33
N ILE A 47 9.28 19.49 9.72
CA ILE A 47 7.92 19.37 9.20
C ILE A 47 7.59 20.63 8.41
N HIS A 48 7.14 20.43 7.16
CA HIS A 48 6.66 21.48 6.27
C HIS A 48 5.23 21.20 5.85
N GLU A 49 4.37 22.22 5.96
CA GLU A 49 3.01 22.13 5.45
C GLU A 49 3.01 22.19 3.93
N TRP A 50 2.17 21.36 3.30
CA TRP A 50 2.05 21.33 1.85
C TRP A 50 0.74 20.70 1.38
N HIS A 51 0.08 21.40 0.45
CA HIS A 51 -1.17 21.01 -0.21
C HIS A 51 -0.95 20.89 -1.74
N PRO A 52 -0.55 19.73 -2.27
CA PRO A 52 -0.07 19.56 -3.66
C PRO A 52 -1.10 19.90 -4.75
N GLY A 53 -2.39 19.95 -4.42
CA GLY A 53 -3.45 20.36 -5.33
C GLY A 53 -3.61 21.87 -5.49
N VAL A 54 -2.98 22.64 -4.60
CA VAL A 54 -3.21 24.09 -4.47
C VAL A 54 -1.92 24.90 -4.65
N GLU A 55 -0.81 24.40 -4.13
CA GLU A 55 0.44 25.16 -4.00
C GLU A 55 1.67 24.40 -4.48
N PRO A 56 2.75 25.10 -4.89
CA PRO A 56 4.04 24.48 -5.17
C PRO A 56 4.63 23.89 -3.90
N VAL A 57 5.68 23.06 -4.06
CA VAL A 57 6.45 22.56 -2.91
C VAL A 57 7.23 23.72 -2.27
N PRO A 58 7.20 23.88 -0.93
CA PRO A 58 8.03 24.86 -0.25
C PRO A 58 9.52 24.63 -0.57
N LEU A 59 10.21 25.67 -1.05
CA LEU A 59 11.61 25.54 -1.47
C LEU A 59 12.54 25.14 -0.34
N GLU A 60 12.25 25.63 0.87
CA GLU A 60 13.00 25.26 2.08
C GLU A 60 12.88 23.75 2.40
N ALA A 61 11.77 23.11 2.02
CA ALA A 61 11.61 21.67 2.19
C ALA A 61 12.49 20.87 1.22
N LEU A 62 12.90 21.46 0.10
CA LEU A 62 13.74 20.83 -0.93
C LEU A 62 15.23 21.12 -0.81
N ASP A 63 15.62 22.04 0.06
CA ASP A 63 17.00 22.43 0.20
C ASP A 63 17.86 21.27 0.74
N GLY A 64 18.95 20.92 0.04
CA GLY A 64 19.83 19.80 0.39
C GLY A 64 19.20 18.41 0.29
N ILE A 65 17.98 18.29 -0.28
CA ILE A 65 17.32 16.99 -0.51
C ILE A 65 17.85 16.37 -1.81
N ALA A 66 18.34 15.14 -1.69
CA ALA A 66 18.71 14.31 -2.83
C ALA A 66 17.69 13.18 -3.09
N THR A 67 16.93 12.75 -2.08
CA THR A 67 16.00 11.62 -2.19
C THR A 67 14.63 11.96 -1.60
N VAL A 68 13.59 11.64 -2.36
CA VAL A 68 12.17 11.75 -1.95
C VAL A 68 11.54 10.36 -1.93
N ILE A 69 10.90 10.00 -0.82
CA ILE A 69 10.02 8.84 -0.75
C ILE A 69 8.58 9.33 -0.75
N HIS A 70 7.87 9.03 -1.84
CA HIS A 70 6.53 9.54 -2.09
C HIS A 70 5.47 8.48 -1.79
N LEU A 71 4.88 8.54 -0.57
CA LEU A 71 3.81 7.66 -0.12
C LEU A 71 2.43 8.33 -0.12
N MET A 72 2.37 9.63 -0.39
CA MET A 72 1.14 10.39 -0.32
C MET A 72 0.13 9.93 -1.38
N GLY A 73 -1.13 9.84 -0.97
CA GLY A 73 -2.25 9.60 -1.88
C GLY A 73 -3.56 9.49 -1.12
N ALA A 74 -4.68 9.70 -1.81
CA ALA A 74 -5.99 9.43 -1.23
C ALA A 74 -6.09 7.94 -0.85
N PRO A 75 -6.80 7.61 0.26
CA PRO A 75 -6.99 6.24 0.71
C PRO A 75 -7.61 5.35 -0.37
N LEU A 76 -7.11 4.13 -0.51
CA LEU A 76 -7.59 3.14 -1.48
C LEU A 76 -8.68 2.22 -0.90
N GLY A 77 -8.86 2.26 0.41
CA GLY A 77 -9.90 1.50 1.09
C GLY A 77 -11.22 2.28 1.17
N GLY A 78 -12.35 1.56 1.34
CA GLY A 78 -13.69 2.14 1.49
C GLY A 78 -14.55 1.94 0.26
N THR A 79 -15.01 3.00 -0.39
CA THR A 79 -15.95 2.91 -1.52
C THR A 79 -15.24 2.52 -2.82
N GLN A 80 -15.77 1.53 -3.52
CA GLN A 80 -15.34 1.17 -4.87
C GLN A 80 -16.15 1.98 -5.88
N SER A 81 -15.66 3.18 -6.25
CA SER A 81 -16.30 4.05 -7.23
C SER A 81 -15.27 4.67 -8.18
N THR A 82 -15.72 5.10 -9.34
CA THR A 82 -14.89 5.84 -10.31
C THR A 82 -14.32 7.11 -9.68
N GLN A 83 -15.13 7.83 -8.90
CA GLN A 83 -14.68 9.04 -8.21
C GLN A 83 -13.55 8.75 -7.20
N ALA A 84 -13.66 7.67 -6.41
CA ALA A 84 -12.61 7.28 -5.47
C ALA A 84 -11.32 6.89 -6.20
N ALA A 85 -11.42 6.15 -7.32
CA ALA A 85 -10.28 5.77 -8.15
C ALA A 85 -9.61 6.99 -8.79
N ASN A 86 -10.39 7.90 -9.38
CA ASN A 86 -9.87 9.13 -9.97
C ASN A 86 -9.16 9.98 -8.91
N ARG A 87 -9.79 10.20 -7.75
CA ARG A 87 -9.18 10.93 -6.64
C ARG A 87 -7.87 10.29 -6.17
N ALA A 88 -7.80 8.96 -6.15
CA ALA A 88 -6.59 8.23 -5.76
C ALA A 88 -5.45 8.42 -6.78
N GLY A 89 -5.76 8.45 -8.08
CA GLY A 89 -4.80 8.75 -9.14
C GLY A 89 -4.38 10.21 -9.14
N GLU A 90 -5.35 11.13 -9.19
CA GLU A 90 -5.10 12.57 -9.27
C GLU A 90 -4.23 13.11 -8.12
N THR A 91 -4.50 12.65 -6.88
CA THR A 91 -3.70 13.12 -5.74
C THR A 91 -2.24 12.72 -5.86
N ARG A 92 -1.94 11.53 -6.40
CA ARG A 92 -0.58 11.07 -6.63
C ARG A 92 0.07 11.79 -7.81
N THR A 93 -0.62 11.84 -8.95
CA THR A 93 -0.14 12.51 -10.16
C THR A 93 0.22 13.97 -9.88
N LYS A 94 -0.71 14.74 -9.28
CA LYS A 94 -0.47 16.15 -8.95
C LYS A 94 0.69 16.33 -7.98
N ALA A 95 0.79 15.49 -6.95
CA ALA A 95 1.89 15.60 -6.00
C ALA A 95 3.24 15.26 -6.65
N THR A 96 3.31 14.23 -7.50
CA THR A 96 4.54 13.87 -8.22
C THR A 96 4.97 15.01 -9.17
N ALA A 97 4.03 15.57 -9.94
CA ALA A 97 4.30 16.70 -10.83
C ALA A 97 4.87 17.91 -10.06
N ARG A 98 4.25 18.29 -8.94
CA ARG A 98 4.73 19.40 -8.11
C ARG A 98 6.11 19.15 -7.50
N LEU A 99 6.40 17.91 -7.11
CA LEU A 99 7.75 17.55 -6.67
C LEU A 99 8.76 17.73 -7.80
N ALA A 100 8.48 17.22 -9.00
CA ALA A 100 9.34 17.37 -10.15
C ALA A 100 9.58 18.83 -10.53
N GLU A 101 8.52 19.65 -10.55
CA GLU A 101 8.60 21.10 -10.77
C GLU A 101 9.53 21.77 -9.71
N GLY A 102 9.36 21.44 -8.44
CA GLY A 102 10.15 22.01 -7.33
C GLY A 102 11.64 21.70 -7.42
N PHE A 103 12.01 20.54 -7.97
CA PHE A 103 13.40 20.20 -8.21
C PHE A 103 14.03 20.90 -9.42
N GLY A 104 13.21 21.37 -10.38
CA GLY A 104 13.66 22.29 -11.44
C GLY A 104 14.86 21.80 -12.25
N GLY A 105 14.93 20.54 -12.61
CA GLY A 105 16.05 19.94 -13.37
C GLY A 105 17.29 19.58 -12.55
N ARG A 106 17.32 19.84 -11.23
CA ARG A 106 18.37 19.33 -10.34
C ARG A 106 18.36 17.80 -10.33
N ARG A 107 19.50 17.16 -10.07
CA ARG A 107 19.56 15.71 -9.89
C ARG A 107 18.94 15.32 -8.55
N TRP A 108 17.99 14.42 -8.57
CA TRP A 108 17.29 13.89 -7.40
C TRP A 108 16.81 12.47 -7.63
N ARG A 109 16.44 11.79 -6.55
CA ARG A 109 15.90 10.46 -6.59
C ARG A 109 14.45 10.47 -6.11
N LEU A 110 13.58 9.81 -6.87
CA LEU A 110 12.19 9.57 -6.52
C LEU A 110 11.95 8.08 -6.25
N ILE A 111 11.51 7.74 -5.05
CA ILE A 111 10.99 6.42 -4.70
C ILE A 111 9.49 6.57 -4.52
N ALA A 112 8.71 6.19 -5.54
CA ALA A 112 7.26 6.42 -5.57
C ALA A 112 6.50 5.13 -5.25
N ALA A 113 5.58 5.18 -4.29
CA ALA A 113 4.71 4.05 -3.98
C ALA A 113 3.53 3.97 -4.95
N SER A 114 3.33 2.79 -5.51
CA SER A 114 2.20 2.39 -6.34
C SER A 114 1.55 1.12 -5.78
N VAL A 115 0.68 0.47 -6.55
CA VAL A 115 -0.02 -0.76 -6.15
C VAL A 115 0.13 -1.81 -7.23
N VAL A 116 0.29 -3.06 -6.84
CA VAL A 116 0.48 -4.22 -7.75
C VAL A 116 -0.58 -4.31 -8.87
N VAL A 117 -1.81 -3.86 -8.62
CA VAL A 117 -2.88 -3.88 -9.66
C VAL A 117 -2.57 -3.06 -10.91
N ALA A 118 -1.57 -2.20 -10.87
CA ALA A 118 -1.13 -1.45 -12.06
C ALA A 118 -0.45 -2.35 -13.11
N SER A 119 -0.13 -3.59 -12.77
CA SER A 119 0.46 -4.57 -13.71
C SER A 119 -0.55 -5.20 -14.69
N ASP A 120 -1.87 -5.01 -14.48
CA ASP A 120 -2.93 -5.69 -15.23
C ASP A 120 -3.27 -5.08 -16.59
N ASP A 121 -2.60 -4.03 -17.03
CA ASP A 121 -2.75 -3.51 -18.39
C ASP A 121 -2.06 -4.46 -19.39
N ALA A 122 -2.88 -5.25 -20.07
CA ALA A 122 -2.47 -6.16 -21.12
C ALA A 122 -1.72 -5.40 -22.24
N GLY A 123 -0.40 -5.34 -22.16
CA GLY A 123 0.43 -4.80 -23.23
C GLY A 123 1.70 -4.07 -22.81
N ALA A 124 1.77 -3.53 -21.62
CA ALA A 124 2.97 -2.86 -21.14
C ALA A 124 3.69 -3.74 -20.11
N ILE A 125 4.30 -4.79 -20.58
CA ILE A 125 5.33 -5.52 -19.82
C ILE A 125 6.57 -4.64 -19.87
N SER A 126 6.91 -3.98 -18.75
CA SER A 126 8.31 -3.60 -18.61
C SER A 126 9.13 -4.90 -18.62
N SER A 127 10.23 -4.91 -19.33
CA SER A 127 11.12 -6.06 -19.53
C SER A 127 11.60 -6.77 -18.26
N ASP A 128 11.26 -6.25 -17.09
CA ASP A 128 11.66 -6.72 -15.77
C ASP A 128 10.53 -7.39 -14.96
N ALA A 129 9.29 -7.36 -15.43
CA ALA A 129 8.21 -8.14 -14.83
C ALA A 129 8.21 -9.53 -15.48
N ASN A 130 8.51 -10.57 -14.71
CA ASN A 130 8.55 -11.96 -15.14
C ASN A 130 7.41 -12.29 -16.12
N GLN A 131 7.74 -12.70 -17.34
CA GLN A 131 6.76 -13.08 -18.37
C GLN A 131 5.76 -14.16 -17.92
N GLU A 132 6.14 -15.02 -16.97
CA GLU A 132 5.28 -16.04 -16.38
C GLU A 132 4.08 -15.46 -15.60
N THR A 133 4.26 -14.32 -14.95
CA THR A 133 3.20 -13.65 -14.15
C THR A 133 2.05 -13.18 -15.04
N VAL A 134 2.33 -12.77 -16.27
CA VAL A 134 1.33 -12.22 -17.21
C VAL A 134 0.54 -13.30 -17.92
N THR A 135 1.13 -14.46 -18.19
CA THR A 135 0.47 -15.56 -18.91
C THR A 135 -0.71 -16.15 -18.12
N ALA A 136 -0.62 -16.19 -16.79
CA ALA A 136 -1.66 -16.71 -15.93
C ALA A 136 -2.93 -15.83 -15.89
N LEU A 137 -2.83 -14.53 -16.09
CA LEU A 137 -3.97 -13.59 -16.10
C LEU A 137 -4.89 -13.76 -17.30
N ARG A 138 -4.37 -14.22 -18.45
CA ARG A 138 -5.15 -14.39 -19.69
C ARG A 138 -6.18 -15.52 -19.65
N GLN A 139 -6.06 -16.44 -18.68
CA GLN A 139 -6.95 -17.63 -18.61
C GLN A 139 -8.18 -17.45 -17.71
N SER A 140 -8.33 -16.38 -16.97
CA SER A 140 -9.32 -16.28 -15.88
C SER A 140 -10.48 -15.30 -16.09
N GLY A 141 -11.03 -15.18 -17.30
CA GLY A 141 -12.29 -14.44 -17.49
C GLY A 141 -12.19 -12.92 -17.35
N ARG A 142 -13.30 -12.22 -17.64
CA ARG A 142 -13.40 -10.76 -17.72
C ARG A 142 -12.68 -10.07 -16.56
N PRO A 143 -11.65 -9.25 -16.82
CA PRO A 143 -10.92 -8.55 -15.76
C PRO A 143 -11.88 -7.67 -14.95
N PRO A 144 -11.69 -7.54 -13.63
CA PRO A 144 -12.43 -6.57 -12.84
C PRO A 144 -12.23 -5.18 -13.44
N LYS A 145 -13.24 -4.29 -13.31
CA LYS A 145 -13.18 -2.93 -13.87
C LYS A 145 -11.82 -2.30 -13.50
N PRO A 146 -11.02 -1.86 -14.46
CA PRO A 146 -9.62 -1.48 -14.22
C PRO A 146 -9.47 -0.08 -13.62
N LEU A 147 -10.41 0.35 -12.77
CA LEU A 147 -10.46 1.70 -12.23
C LEU A 147 -9.19 2.05 -11.45
N LEU A 148 -8.78 1.16 -10.55
CA LEU A 148 -7.58 1.40 -9.75
C LEU A 148 -6.31 1.27 -10.59
N ALA A 149 -6.24 0.25 -11.48
CA ALA A 149 -5.11 0.08 -12.38
C ALA A 149 -4.89 1.33 -13.24
N LYS A 150 -5.96 1.84 -13.86
CA LYS A 150 -5.90 3.08 -14.67
C LYS A 150 -5.39 4.27 -13.84
N ALA A 151 -5.90 4.44 -12.62
CA ALA A 151 -5.50 5.52 -11.73
C ALA A 151 -4.03 5.42 -11.31
N MET A 152 -3.57 4.21 -10.95
CA MET A 152 -2.17 3.98 -10.56
C MET A 152 -1.21 4.14 -11.76
N ARG A 153 -1.58 3.65 -12.94
CA ARG A 153 -0.77 3.86 -14.16
C ARG A 153 -0.63 5.33 -14.53
N ALA A 154 -1.65 6.16 -14.28
CA ALA A 154 -1.53 7.60 -14.49
C ALA A 154 -0.47 8.21 -13.54
N ALA A 155 -0.46 7.82 -12.27
CA ALA A 155 0.54 8.28 -11.31
C ALA A 155 1.95 7.74 -11.62
N GLU A 156 2.06 6.49 -12.08
CA GLU A 156 3.33 5.89 -12.50
C GLU A 156 3.92 6.61 -13.72
N ARG A 157 3.08 6.93 -14.74
CA ARG A 157 3.53 7.72 -15.90
C ARG A 157 4.09 9.09 -15.53
N GLU A 158 3.51 9.73 -14.50
CA GLU A 158 4.04 11.00 -14.00
C GLU A 158 5.41 10.83 -13.34
N ALA A 159 5.61 9.73 -12.60
CA ALA A 159 6.93 9.40 -12.05
C ALA A 159 7.94 9.07 -13.17
N GLU A 160 7.52 8.34 -14.21
CA GLU A 160 8.33 8.05 -15.38
C GLU A 160 8.70 9.33 -16.13
N ALA A 161 7.79 10.30 -16.24
CA ALA A 161 8.05 11.62 -16.83
C ALA A 161 9.10 12.41 -16.04
N ALA A 162 9.05 12.35 -14.68
CA ALA A 162 10.11 12.92 -13.84
C ALA A 162 11.46 12.24 -14.11
N GLY A 163 11.47 10.94 -14.39
CA GLY A 163 12.66 10.18 -14.81
C GLY A 163 13.22 10.65 -16.16
N ALA A 164 12.36 10.87 -17.14
CA ALA A 164 12.76 11.42 -18.45
C ALA A 164 13.32 12.86 -18.33
N ALA A 165 12.90 13.60 -17.31
CA ALA A 165 13.43 14.91 -16.97
C ALA A 165 14.70 14.89 -16.11
N GLY A 166 15.32 13.71 -15.87
CA GLY A 166 16.61 13.56 -15.22
C GLY A 166 16.55 13.08 -13.75
N ALA A 167 15.40 12.79 -13.20
CA ALA A 167 15.30 12.15 -11.89
C ALA A 167 15.70 10.67 -11.96
N ASN A 168 16.30 10.15 -10.87
CA ASN A 168 16.50 8.71 -10.69
C ASN A 168 15.22 8.11 -10.07
N VAL A 169 14.46 7.32 -10.80
CA VAL A 169 13.11 6.89 -10.39
C VAL A 169 13.03 5.40 -10.08
N ALA A 170 12.55 5.07 -8.90
CA ALA A 170 12.10 3.74 -8.51
C ALA A 170 10.60 3.77 -8.19
N ILE A 171 9.80 2.93 -8.86
CA ILE A 171 8.37 2.80 -8.64
C ILE A 171 8.12 1.50 -7.89
N VAL A 172 7.69 1.59 -6.64
CA VAL A 172 7.46 0.43 -5.79
C VAL A 172 5.97 0.08 -5.81
N ARG A 173 5.63 -0.99 -6.52
CA ARG A 173 4.27 -1.55 -6.54
C ARG A 173 4.06 -2.41 -5.31
N LEU A 174 3.43 -1.84 -4.30
CA LEU A 174 3.14 -2.52 -3.05
C LEU A 174 1.99 -3.51 -3.20
N GLY A 175 2.15 -4.67 -2.59
CA GLY A 175 1.06 -5.60 -2.31
C GLY A 175 0.10 -5.08 -1.24
N LEU A 176 -0.78 -5.94 -0.79
CA LEU A 176 -1.69 -5.64 0.30
C LEU A 176 -0.91 -5.51 1.61
N LEU A 177 -0.88 -4.30 2.18
CA LEU A 177 -0.27 -4.07 3.49
C LEU A 177 -1.10 -4.75 4.59
N LEU A 178 -0.43 -5.59 5.39
CA LEU A 178 -1.02 -6.32 6.50
C LEU A 178 -1.04 -5.44 7.76
N SER A 179 -1.81 -4.35 7.73
CA SER A 179 -1.83 -3.35 8.80
C SER A 179 -3.22 -3.11 9.39
N PRO A 180 -3.29 -2.64 10.67
CA PRO A 180 -4.52 -2.15 11.27
C PRO A 180 -5.10 -0.97 10.47
N GLY A 181 -6.43 -0.86 10.40
CA GLY A 181 -7.11 0.19 9.62
C GLY A 181 -7.15 -0.04 8.12
N GLY A 182 -6.34 -0.98 7.59
CA GLY A 182 -6.26 -1.35 6.19
C GLY A 182 -7.34 -2.35 5.72
N THR A 183 -7.05 -3.04 4.62
CA THR A 183 -7.94 -4.04 4.02
C THR A 183 -8.17 -5.24 4.93
N LEU A 184 -7.11 -5.71 5.62
CA LEU A 184 -7.21 -6.83 6.54
C LEU A 184 -8.18 -6.53 7.70
N ASP A 185 -8.10 -5.33 8.29
CA ASP A 185 -9.03 -4.89 9.34
C ASP A 185 -10.50 -4.90 8.87
N ARG A 186 -10.76 -4.54 7.61
CA ARG A 186 -12.10 -4.58 7.02
C ARG A 186 -12.62 -6.00 6.83
N LEU A 187 -11.73 -6.93 6.46
CA LEU A 187 -12.06 -8.35 6.36
C LEU A 187 -12.33 -8.94 7.74
N VAL A 188 -11.51 -8.61 8.75
CA VAL A 188 -11.74 -9.02 10.15
C VAL A 188 -13.12 -8.55 10.63
N ARG A 189 -13.50 -7.29 10.37
CA ARG A 189 -14.83 -6.79 10.71
C ARG A 189 -15.96 -7.47 9.95
N LEU A 190 -15.74 -7.81 8.67
CA LEU A 190 -16.73 -8.54 7.88
C LEU A 190 -16.99 -9.93 8.47
N VAL A 191 -15.92 -10.60 8.91
CA VAL A 191 -16.00 -11.93 9.54
C VAL A 191 -16.61 -11.83 10.94
N ALA A 192 -16.26 -10.81 11.71
CA ALA A 192 -16.89 -10.55 13.02
C ALA A 192 -18.41 -10.26 12.91
N ALA A 193 -18.86 -9.77 11.75
CA ALA A 193 -20.28 -9.60 11.44
C ALA A 193 -20.96 -10.89 10.94
N GLY A 194 -20.29 -12.05 10.98
CA GLY A 194 -20.85 -13.34 10.61
C GLY A 194 -20.70 -13.72 9.14
N PHE A 195 -19.95 -12.96 8.35
CA PHE A 195 -19.76 -13.24 6.92
C PHE A 195 -18.40 -13.89 6.65
N LYS A 196 -18.40 -15.00 5.91
CA LYS A 196 -17.19 -15.72 5.49
C LYS A 196 -16.84 -15.33 4.04
N PRO A 197 -15.75 -14.57 3.80
CA PRO A 197 -15.30 -14.30 2.44
C PRO A 197 -14.81 -15.59 1.78
N ASN A 198 -15.25 -15.86 0.55
CA ASN A 198 -14.72 -16.94 -0.27
C ASN A 198 -13.64 -16.38 -1.20
N LEU A 199 -12.39 -16.66 -0.88
CA LEU A 199 -11.23 -16.20 -1.65
C LEU A 199 -10.65 -17.31 -2.55
N GLY A 200 -11.14 -18.54 -2.40
CA GLY A 200 -10.85 -19.68 -3.29
C GLY A 200 -9.37 -19.90 -3.56
N SER A 201 -9.02 -20.06 -4.83
CA SER A 201 -7.66 -20.28 -5.33
C SER A 201 -6.89 -18.98 -5.59
N SER A 202 -7.23 -17.90 -4.91
CA SER A 202 -6.51 -16.63 -5.04
C SER A 202 -5.09 -16.74 -4.50
N LEU A 203 -4.18 -16.01 -5.14
CA LEU A 203 -2.79 -15.80 -4.73
C LEU A 203 -2.65 -14.30 -4.41
N ILE A 204 -2.77 -13.97 -3.14
CA ILE A 204 -2.88 -12.58 -2.69
C ILE A 204 -1.47 -12.03 -2.45
N PRO A 205 -1.03 -11.01 -3.22
CA PRO A 205 0.24 -10.36 -2.98
C PRO A 205 0.12 -9.51 -1.71
N VAL A 206 0.82 -9.90 -0.68
CA VAL A 206 0.83 -9.22 0.63
C VAL A 206 2.24 -8.77 0.99
N ILE A 207 2.34 -7.84 1.93
CA ILE A 207 3.61 -7.46 2.56
C ILE A 207 3.35 -6.96 3.98
N SER A 208 4.25 -7.25 4.90
CA SER A 208 4.23 -6.65 6.23
C SER A 208 4.55 -5.15 6.15
N PRO A 209 3.97 -4.32 7.00
CA PRO A 209 4.34 -2.90 7.06
C PRO A 209 5.81 -2.67 7.39
N ASP A 210 6.42 -3.56 8.18
CA ASP A 210 7.83 -3.46 8.58
C ASP A 210 8.77 -3.81 7.43
N ASP A 211 8.47 -4.86 6.65
CA ASP A 211 9.24 -5.18 5.45
C ASP A 211 9.07 -4.12 4.36
N ALA A 212 7.86 -3.58 4.20
CA ALA A 212 7.63 -2.48 3.26
C ALA A 212 8.44 -1.22 3.64
N ALA A 213 8.50 -0.88 4.93
CA ALA A 213 9.30 0.23 5.43
C ALA A 213 10.81 -0.03 5.27
N ALA A 214 11.27 -1.24 5.59
CA ALA A 214 12.67 -1.64 5.44
C ALA A 214 13.13 -1.60 3.97
N MET A 215 12.31 -2.12 3.08
CA MET A 215 12.56 -2.08 1.63
C MET A 215 12.67 -0.64 1.11
N LEU A 216 11.70 0.23 1.46
CA LEU A 216 11.71 1.63 1.03
C LEU A 216 12.91 2.39 1.57
N ALA A 217 13.31 2.16 2.83
CA ALA A 217 14.50 2.74 3.42
C ALA A 217 15.78 2.23 2.73
N GLY A 218 15.90 0.92 2.50
CA GLY A 218 17.03 0.32 1.81
C GLY A 218 17.25 0.85 0.39
N LEU A 219 16.17 1.20 -0.32
CA LEU A 219 16.27 1.80 -1.66
C LEU A 219 16.91 3.20 -1.65
N VAL A 220 16.96 3.89 -0.51
CA VAL A 220 17.61 5.21 -0.39
C VAL A 220 19.10 5.12 -0.74
N SER A 221 19.76 4.06 -0.31
CA SER A 221 21.19 3.81 -0.52
C SER A 221 21.49 3.03 -1.83
N ARG A 222 20.49 2.72 -2.63
CA ARG A 222 20.60 1.89 -3.85
C ARG A 222 20.12 2.65 -5.09
N PRO A 223 20.82 3.71 -5.53
CA PRO A 223 20.45 4.47 -6.73
C PRO A 223 20.58 3.65 -8.03
N ASP A 224 21.27 2.54 -8.01
CA ASP A 224 21.37 1.55 -9.09
C ASP A 224 20.02 0.85 -9.36
N ILE A 225 19.12 0.78 -8.37
CA ILE A 225 17.82 0.15 -8.49
C ILE A 225 16.81 1.19 -8.97
N GLN A 226 16.45 1.14 -10.25
CA GLN A 226 15.50 2.04 -10.92
C GLN A 226 14.36 1.25 -11.56
N GLY A 227 13.32 1.96 -12.04
CA GLY A 227 12.17 1.37 -12.70
C GLY A 227 11.19 0.72 -11.71
N ILE A 228 10.45 -0.28 -12.18
CA ILE A 228 9.40 -0.93 -11.40
C ILE A 228 9.97 -2.02 -10.50
N ILE A 229 9.53 -2.02 -9.24
CA ILE A 229 9.90 -2.99 -8.21
C ILE A 229 8.61 -3.51 -7.57
N HIS A 230 8.50 -4.82 -7.38
CA HIS A 230 7.38 -5.39 -6.63
C HIS A 230 7.72 -5.43 -5.14
N GLY A 231 6.96 -4.65 -4.35
CA GLY A 231 7.03 -4.63 -2.89
C GLY A 231 6.03 -5.61 -2.29
N VAL A 232 6.36 -6.89 -2.36
CA VAL A 232 5.51 -8.00 -1.86
C VAL A 232 6.37 -8.98 -1.06
N ALA A 233 5.74 -9.83 -0.24
CA ALA A 233 6.43 -10.95 0.40
C ALA A 233 6.97 -11.94 -0.66
N PRO A 234 8.01 -12.73 -0.34
CA PRO A 234 8.58 -13.72 -1.27
C PRO A 234 7.55 -14.69 -1.84
N GLU A 235 6.57 -15.07 -1.02
CA GLU A 235 5.47 -15.92 -1.44
C GLU A 235 4.13 -15.20 -1.30
N PRO A 236 3.18 -15.36 -2.24
CA PRO A 236 1.84 -14.83 -2.10
C PRO A 236 1.06 -15.61 -1.04
N LEU A 237 0.16 -14.93 -0.32
CA LEU A 237 -0.76 -15.58 0.60
C LEU A 237 -1.86 -16.30 -0.16
N ALA A 238 -2.01 -17.62 0.06
CA ALA A 238 -3.13 -18.35 -0.53
C ALA A 238 -4.47 -17.87 0.04
N GLY A 239 -5.47 -17.69 -0.83
CA GLY A 239 -6.82 -17.25 -0.42
C GLY A 239 -7.49 -18.23 0.56
N ALA A 240 -7.19 -19.52 0.42
CA ALA A 240 -7.63 -20.56 1.37
C ALA A 240 -7.05 -20.33 2.77
N ASP A 241 -5.75 -19.99 2.85
CA ASP A 241 -5.08 -19.71 4.13
C ASP A 241 -5.63 -18.46 4.79
N LEU A 242 -5.81 -17.36 4.04
CA LEU A 242 -6.44 -16.16 4.56
C LEU A 242 -7.87 -16.44 5.06
N SER A 243 -8.64 -17.22 4.32
CA SER A 243 -10.00 -17.63 4.73
C SER A 243 -9.98 -18.48 6.00
N ALA A 244 -8.99 -19.38 6.17
CA ALA A 244 -8.81 -20.18 7.37
C ALA A 244 -8.38 -19.35 8.58
N LEU A 245 -7.43 -18.43 8.41
CA LEU A 245 -6.99 -17.50 9.46
C LEU A 245 -8.14 -16.59 9.93
N LEU A 246 -8.89 -16.02 9.01
CA LEU A 246 -10.07 -15.23 9.32
C LEU A 246 -11.16 -16.05 10.00
N ALA A 247 -11.29 -17.32 9.65
CA ALA A 247 -12.27 -18.21 10.28
C ALA A 247 -12.03 -18.41 11.78
N LYS A 248 -10.78 -18.34 12.25
CA LYS A 248 -10.43 -18.42 13.67
C LYS A 248 -10.88 -17.21 14.47
N VAL A 249 -11.07 -16.07 13.81
CA VAL A 249 -11.53 -14.80 14.42
C VAL A 249 -12.99 -14.86 14.80
N ALA A 250 -13.82 -15.51 13.98
CA ALA A 250 -15.25 -15.57 14.20
C ALA A 250 -15.62 -16.68 15.17
N GLN A 251 -15.93 -16.33 16.39
CA GLN A 251 -16.48 -17.24 17.41
C GLN A 251 -17.98 -17.56 17.19
N LEU A 252 -18.54 -17.21 16.03
CA LEU A 252 -19.95 -17.40 15.72
C LEU A 252 -20.20 -18.82 15.16
N PRO A 253 -21.26 -19.50 15.63
CA PRO A 253 -21.60 -20.85 15.18
C PRO A 253 -22.10 -20.90 13.73
N ILE A 254 -22.71 -19.82 13.23
CA ILE A 254 -23.25 -19.71 11.88
C ILE A 254 -22.46 -18.67 11.11
N ARG A 255 -21.95 -19.06 9.94
CA ARG A 255 -21.19 -18.19 9.03
C ARG A 255 -21.85 -18.20 7.65
N LEU A 256 -22.39 -17.05 7.27
CA LEU A 256 -22.98 -16.87 5.96
C LEU A 256 -21.86 -16.63 4.92
N PRO A 257 -21.91 -17.27 3.75
CA PRO A 257 -20.96 -16.95 2.69
C PRO A 257 -21.11 -15.48 2.29
N ALA A 258 -19.99 -14.74 2.29
CA ALA A 258 -19.98 -13.35 1.84
C ALA A 258 -20.01 -13.31 0.31
N PRO A 259 -21.05 -12.79 -0.34
CA PRO A 259 -21.03 -12.55 -1.77
C PRO A 259 -19.84 -11.66 -2.15
N ARG A 260 -19.21 -11.93 -3.30
CA ARG A 260 -18.07 -11.15 -3.79
C ARG A 260 -18.35 -9.63 -3.78
N MET A 261 -19.57 -9.24 -4.15
CA MET A 261 -19.98 -7.85 -4.15
C MET A 261 -19.93 -7.21 -2.74
N LEU A 262 -20.30 -7.95 -1.71
CA LEU A 262 -20.22 -7.46 -0.31
C LEU A 262 -18.76 -7.26 0.11
N VAL A 263 -17.89 -8.21 -0.20
CA VAL A 263 -16.44 -8.08 0.05
C VAL A 263 -15.89 -6.86 -0.68
N GLN A 264 -16.22 -6.70 -1.97
CA GLN A 264 -15.78 -5.57 -2.78
C GLN A 264 -16.23 -4.22 -2.19
N ARG A 265 -17.49 -4.11 -1.76
CA ARG A 265 -18.00 -2.87 -1.15
C ARG A 265 -17.30 -2.54 0.17
N ARG A 266 -16.92 -3.54 0.96
CA ARG A 266 -16.27 -3.35 2.27
C ARG A 266 -14.77 -3.04 2.13
N VAL A 267 -14.10 -3.70 1.21
CA VAL A 267 -12.66 -3.55 0.98
C VAL A 267 -12.34 -2.32 0.12
N GLY A 268 -13.19 -2.02 -0.87
CA GLY A 268 -13.01 -0.88 -1.77
C GLY A 268 -12.12 -1.19 -2.97
N LEU A 269 -11.30 -0.20 -3.36
CA LEU A 269 -10.49 -0.26 -4.59
C LEU A 269 -9.42 -1.36 -4.56
N LEU A 270 -9.01 -1.84 -3.39
CA LEU A 270 -8.03 -2.92 -3.23
C LEU A 270 -8.64 -4.33 -3.34
N ALA A 271 -9.97 -4.45 -3.49
CA ALA A 271 -10.62 -5.74 -3.61
C ALA A 271 -10.08 -6.63 -4.75
N PRO A 272 -9.65 -6.11 -5.91
CA PRO A 272 -9.04 -6.93 -6.96
C PRO A 272 -7.84 -7.76 -6.48
N LEU A 273 -7.02 -7.25 -5.55
CA LEU A 273 -5.87 -8.00 -5.00
C LEU A 273 -6.31 -9.28 -4.27
N LEU A 274 -7.47 -9.25 -3.60
CA LEU A 274 -8.01 -10.42 -2.90
C LEU A 274 -8.44 -11.56 -3.83
N TYR A 275 -8.66 -11.25 -5.09
CA TYR A 275 -9.09 -12.20 -6.12
C TYR A 275 -8.05 -12.41 -7.21
N ASN A 276 -6.81 -11.93 -6.97
CA ASN A 276 -5.70 -12.14 -7.87
C ASN A 276 -5.35 -13.64 -7.94
N ARG A 277 -5.00 -14.12 -9.13
CA ARG A 277 -4.60 -15.51 -9.37
C ARG A 277 -3.18 -15.66 -9.91
N SER A 278 -2.53 -14.53 -10.16
CA SER A 278 -1.14 -14.53 -10.60
C SER A 278 -0.20 -14.62 -9.42
N ARG A 279 0.84 -15.42 -9.53
CA ARG A 279 1.92 -15.43 -8.58
C ARG A 279 2.80 -14.21 -8.82
N ILE A 280 2.78 -13.27 -7.89
CA ILE A 280 3.59 -12.06 -7.92
C ILE A 280 4.64 -12.17 -6.83
N VAL A 281 5.90 -12.10 -7.21
CA VAL A 281 7.06 -12.24 -6.32
C VAL A 281 7.99 -11.04 -6.47
N PRO A 282 8.79 -10.70 -5.44
CA PRO A 282 9.70 -9.57 -5.46
C PRO A 282 11.06 -9.96 -6.08
N GLN A 283 11.06 -10.47 -7.31
CA GLN A 283 12.25 -11.09 -7.93
C GLN A 283 13.48 -10.18 -7.88
N ARG A 284 13.36 -8.91 -8.28
CA ARG A 284 14.48 -7.95 -8.26
C ARG A 284 15.04 -7.70 -6.86
N LEU A 285 14.20 -7.75 -5.83
CA LEU A 285 14.66 -7.61 -4.44
C LEU A 285 15.39 -8.88 -3.97
N MET A 286 14.87 -10.04 -4.37
CA MET A 286 15.54 -11.33 -4.07
C MET A 286 16.90 -11.43 -4.76
N ASP A 287 17.01 -11.03 -6.02
CA ASP A 287 18.25 -11.06 -6.82
C ASP A 287 19.36 -10.19 -6.19
N ILE A 288 19.00 -9.12 -5.51
CA ILE A 288 19.94 -8.25 -4.79
C ILE A 288 20.17 -8.64 -3.32
N GLY A 289 19.60 -9.77 -2.89
CA GLY A 289 19.75 -10.28 -1.53
C GLY A 289 18.98 -9.46 -0.47
N ALA A 290 17.89 -8.79 -0.84
CA ALA A 290 17.08 -8.07 0.15
C ALA A 290 16.50 -9.03 1.18
N GLY A 291 16.75 -8.77 2.47
CA GLY A 291 16.20 -9.55 3.57
C GLY A 291 14.76 -9.18 3.86
N PHE A 292 13.95 -10.18 4.20
CA PHE A 292 12.59 -9.99 4.72
C PHE A 292 12.57 -10.43 6.19
N GLN A 293 12.00 -9.59 7.07
CA GLN A 293 11.81 -9.92 8.48
C GLN A 293 10.65 -10.91 8.66
N HIS A 294 9.66 -10.80 7.77
CA HIS A 294 8.44 -11.62 7.78
C HIS A 294 8.24 -12.30 6.41
N PRO A 295 9.10 -13.28 6.06
CA PRO A 295 9.07 -13.93 4.75
C PRO A 295 7.84 -14.83 4.56
N ASP A 296 7.29 -15.41 5.66
CA ASP A 296 6.08 -16.21 5.62
C ASP A 296 4.83 -15.32 5.70
N PRO A 297 4.07 -15.17 4.59
CA PRO A 297 2.89 -14.33 4.55
C PRO A 297 1.76 -14.84 5.44
N ARG A 298 1.73 -16.13 5.75
CA ARG A 298 0.71 -16.76 6.59
C ARG A 298 0.92 -16.40 8.05
N GLU A 299 2.16 -16.52 8.53
CA GLU A 299 2.53 -16.14 9.90
C GLU A 299 2.32 -14.64 10.12
N CYS A 300 2.82 -13.80 9.21
CA CYS A 300 2.66 -12.36 9.27
C CYS A 300 1.17 -11.95 9.29
N THR A 301 0.33 -12.61 8.48
CA THR A 301 -1.11 -12.35 8.47
C THR A 301 -1.77 -12.73 9.79
N ALA A 302 -1.36 -13.86 10.40
CA ALA A 302 -1.87 -14.27 11.70
C ALA A 302 -1.54 -13.26 12.79
N VAL A 303 -0.31 -12.76 12.84
CA VAL A 303 0.13 -11.70 13.76
C VAL A 303 -0.66 -10.41 13.53
N ALA A 304 -0.82 -9.99 12.28
CA ALA A 304 -1.59 -8.80 11.95
C ALA A 304 -3.07 -8.90 12.36
N ILE A 305 -3.69 -10.06 12.16
CA ILE A 305 -5.06 -10.33 12.65
C ILE A 305 -5.11 -10.23 14.17
N ALA A 306 -4.19 -10.85 14.88
CA ALA A 306 -4.14 -10.80 16.35
C ALA A 306 -3.99 -9.35 16.86
N THR A 307 -3.14 -8.55 16.22
CA THR A 307 -2.95 -7.13 16.54
C THR A 307 -4.25 -6.32 16.33
N ILE A 308 -4.95 -6.57 15.21
CA ILE A 308 -6.24 -5.90 14.92
C ILE A 308 -7.28 -6.25 15.98
N LEU A 309 -7.30 -7.50 16.44
CA LEU A 309 -8.22 -7.96 17.47
C LEU A 309 -7.92 -7.32 18.83
N ALA A 310 -6.65 -7.32 19.23
CA ALA A 310 -6.19 -6.75 20.49
C ALA A 310 -6.50 -5.23 20.61
N ALA A 311 -6.40 -4.51 19.50
CA ALA A 311 -6.70 -3.08 19.47
C ALA A 311 -8.20 -2.73 19.63
N ARG A 312 -9.12 -3.73 19.63
CA ARG A 312 -10.58 -3.51 19.64
C ARG A 312 -11.36 -4.59 20.40
N PRO A 313 -11.07 -4.83 21.69
CA PRO A 313 -11.70 -5.91 22.43
C PRO A 313 -13.22 -5.77 22.53
N GLU A 314 -13.75 -4.54 22.68
CA GLU A 314 -15.18 -4.32 22.97
C GLU A 314 -16.12 -4.43 21.76
N ARG A 315 -15.61 -4.29 20.52
CA ARG A 315 -16.43 -4.29 19.30
C ARG A 315 -16.63 -5.67 18.70
N MET A 316 -16.01 -6.71 19.26
CA MET A 316 -16.05 -8.08 18.75
C MET A 316 -16.83 -9.05 19.62
N ALA A 317 -17.27 -8.61 20.82
CA ALA A 317 -18.23 -9.36 21.61
C ALA A 317 -19.61 -9.26 20.93
N TRP A 318 -20.10 -10.41 20.43
CA TRP A 318 -21.50 -10.52 19.98
C TRP A 318 -22.40 -10.13 21.15
N ARG A 319 -23.17 -9.04 20.99
CA ARG A 319 -24.30 -8.73 21.89
C ARG A 319 -25.52 -9.43 21.33
N PRO A 320 -26.11 -10.43 22.03
CA PRO A 320 -27.39 -10.99 21.63
C PRO A 320 -28.41 -9.83 21.54
N ALA A 321 -29.21 -9.85 20.48
CA ALA A 321 -30.29 -8.89 20.33
C ALA A 321 -31.11 -8.86 21.64
N ARG A 322 -31.26 -7.67 22.24
CA ARG A 322 -32.14 -7.52 23.38
C ARG A 322 -33.51 -8.08 22.98
N LYS A 323 -33.98 -9.11 23.67
CA LYS A 323 -35.36 -9.53 23.58
C LYS A 323 -36.21 -8.27 23.88
N VAL A 324 -36.95 -7.83 22.87
CA VAL A 324 -38.01 -6.83 23.08
C VAL A 324 -38.98 -7.49 24.04
N ALA A 325 -39.05 -6.99 25.27
CA ALA A 325 -40.04 -7.41 26.22
C ALA A 325 -41.41 -7.00 25.63
N SER A 326 -42.20 -7.97 25.25
CA SER A 326 -43.60 -7.77 24.94
C SER A 326 -44.31 -7.45 26.23
N THR A 327 -44.69 -6.20 26.39
CA THR A 327 -45.79 -5.78 27.29
C THR A 327 -47.12 -5.88 26.57
#